data_bcd5fbbc077b73b83529c3a05f7fe446
#
_entry.id   bcd5fbbc077b73b83529c3a05f7fe446
#
_cell.length_a   1.000
_cell.length_b   1.000
_cell.length_c   1.000
_cell.angle_alpha   90.00
_cell.angle_beta   90.00
_cell.angle_gamma   90.00
#
_symmetry.space_group_name_H-M   'P 1'
#
loop_
_entity.id
_entity.type
_entity.pdbx_description
1 polymer ?
#
loop_
_entity_poly.entity_id
_entity_poly.type
_entity_poly.pdbx_seq_one_letter_code
_entity_poly.pdbx_strand_id
1 'polypeptide(L)'
;KSSLRAAISSWHPTVDLSASGLPEYFKSYSFQNPDFVPDRNERYGREWRVNASLQVSWDIINPRRVPQISAARDRYEQARDSYVIALRDLRLNTSTDYFNLQEADEGVRIGQASVRASLVSLRDARARFNAGVNTKLEVLEAETQLARDRNILTSKLGDQDRSRRLLASKLDLPQDITPTSATPARP
;
A
#
# COMPACT_ATOMS: atom_id res chain seq x y z
N LYS A 1 -13.26 -9.68 -14.74
CA LYS A 1 -13.85 -9.82 -16.10
C LYS A 1 -12.99 -10.68 -17.02
N SER A 2 -11.67 -10.46 -17.07
CA SER A 2 -10.74 -11.22 -17.94
C SER A 2 -10.73 -12.72 -17.63
N SER A 3 -10.67 -13.11 -16.37
CA SER A 3 -10.67 -14.51 -15.93
C SER A 3 -11.96 -15.26 -16.29
N LEU A 4 -13.10 -14.60 -16.19
CA LEU A 4 -14.38 -15.18 -16.63
C LEU A 4 -14.42 -15.36 -18.15
N ARG A 5 -13.94 -14.38 -18.92
CA ARG A 5 -13.82 -14.50 -20.38
C ARG A 5 -12.88 -15.64 -20.77
N ALA A 6 -11.74 -15.77 -20.07
CA ALA A 6 -10.81 -16.88 -20.29
C ALA A 6 -11.45 -18.26 -19.97
N ALA A 7 -12.29 -18.36 -18.94
CA ALA A 7 -13.02 -19.58 -18.67
C ALA A 7 -14.06 -19.90 -19.76
N ILE A 8 -14.75 -18.89 -20.29
CA ILE A 8 -15.71 -19.06 -21.39
C ILE A 8 -15.00 -19.40 -22.70
N SER A 9 -13.81 -18.85 -22.95
CA SER A 9 -13.03 -19.14 -24.16
C SER A 9 -12.55 -20.59 -24.25
N SER A 10 -12.60 -21.36 -23.15
CA SER A 10 -12.28 -22.80 -23.15
C SER A 10 -13.20 -23.64 -24.04
N TRP A 11 -14.29 -23.08 -24.57
CA TRP A 11 -15.14 -23.71 -25.59
C TRP A 11 -14.52 -23.67 -27.00
N HIS A 12 -13.56 -22.79 -27.23
CA HIS A 12 -12.91 -22.64 -28.54
C HIS A 12 -11.59 -23.42 -28.61
N PRO A 13 -11.19 -23.88 -29.80
CA PRO A 13 -9.88 -24.50 -29.99
C PRO A 13 -8.76 -23.49 -29.70
N THR A 14 -7.66 -23.97 -29.14
CA THR A 14 -6.41 -23.23 -29.04
C THR A 14 -5.54 -23.55 -30.26
N VAL A 15 -4.93 -22.52 -30.83
CA VAL A 15 -4.03 -22.62 -31.95
C VAL A 15 -2.68 -22.08 -31.51
N ASP A 16 -1.70 -22.96 -31.42
CA ASP A 16 -0.34 -22.62 -31.04
C ASP A 16 0.57 -22.72 -32.26
N LEU A 17 1.21 -21.62 -32.61
CA LEU A 17 2.25 -21.58 -33.63
C LEU A 17 3.61 -21.43 -32.94
N SER A 18 4.48 -22.40 -33.10
CA SER A 18 5.84 -22.31 -32.61
C SER A 18 6.82 -22.42 -33.79
N ALA A 19 7.80 -21.52 -33.79
CA ALA A 19 8.90 -21.54 -34.69
C ALA A 19 10.21 -21.46 -33.91
N SER A 20 11.10 -22.39 -34.12
CA SER A 20 12.43 -22.39 -33.53
C SER A 20 13.45 -22.65 -34.61
N GLY A 21 14.52 -21.88 -34.65
CA GLY A 21 15.60 -22.08 -35.58
C GLY A 21 16.79 -21.24 -35.15
N LEU A 22 17.80 -21.92 -34.65
CA LEU A 22 19.11 -21.33 -34.39
C LEU A 22 20.16 -22.18 -35.14
N PRO A 23 21.20 -21.57 -35.72
CA PRO A 23 22.32 -22.31 -36.28
C PRO A 23 23.00 -23.10 -35.16
N GLU A 24 22.99 -24.42 -35.27
CA GLU A 24 23.64 -25.29 -34.30
C GLU A 24 25.03 -25.63 -34.85
N TYR A 25 26.07 -25.30 -34.08
CA TYR A 25 27.44 -25.63 -34.39
C TYR A 25 27.82 -26.85 -33.56
N PHE A 26 28.07 -27.99 -34.25
CA PHE A 26 28.48 -29.19 -33.55
C PHE A 26 29.87 -29.63 -33.97
N LYS A 27 30.61 -30.14 -32.99
CA LYS A 27 31.90 -30.80 -33.19
C LYS A 27 31.75 -32.23 -32.66
N SER A 28 31.78 -33.23 -33.55
CA SER A 28 31.69 -34.62 -33.14
C SER A 28 33.03 -35.33 -33.37
N TYR A 29 33.40 -36.17 -32.43
CA TYR A 29 34.53 -37.05 -32.51
C TYR A 29 34.03 -38.48 -32.72
N SER A 30 34.43 -39.17 -33.77
CA SER A 30 34.19 -40.62 -33.93
C SER A 30 35.49 -41.37 -33.83
N PHE A 31 35.55 -42.34 -32.93
CA PHE A 31 36.68 -43.26 -32.82
C PHE A 31 36.28 -44.52 -33.57
N GLN A 32 37.00 -44.83 -34.63
CA GLN A 32 36.62 -45.92 -35.52
C GLN A 32 37.40 -47.24 -35.29
N ASN A 33 38.35 -47.26 -34.34
CA ASN A 33 39.10 -48.48 -34.04
C ASN A 33 39.51 -48.54 -32.57
N PRO A 34 39.14 -49.60 -31.82
CA PRO A 34 39.52 -49.78 -30.42
C PRO A 34 40.95 -50.22 -30.20
N ASP A 35 41.66 -50.68 -31.27
CA ASP A 35 43.02 -51.22 -31.16
C ASP A 35 44.05 -50.26 -31.75
N PHE A 36 44.73 -49.53 -30.91
CA PHE A 36 46.10 -49.02 -31.00
C PHE A 36 46.44 -47.69 -31.72
N VAL A 37 45.63 -47.07 -32.51
CA VAL A 37 45.91 -45.68 -33.00
C VAL A 37 44.58 -44.89 -33.01
N PRO A 38 44.48 -43.81 -32.29
CA PRO A 38 43.28 -42.96 -32.40
C PRO A 38 43.32 -42.21 -33.73
N ASP A 39 42.72 -42.77 -34.75
CA ASP A 39 42.38 -42.04 -35.96
C ASP A 39 41.25 -41.07 -35.58
N ARG A 40 41.62 -39.82 -35.32
CA ARG A 40 40.74 -38.78 -34.84
C ARG A 40 40.04 -38.15 -36.05
N ASN A 41 38.99 -38.78 -36.50
CA ASN A 41 38.14 -38.18 -37.52
C ASN A 41 37.28 -37.07 -36.88
N GLU A 42 37.74 -35.84 -36.99
CA GLU A 42 37.01 -34.65 -36.59
C GLU A 42 36.02 -34.26 -37.68
N ARG A 43 34.72 -34.34 -37.37
CA ARG A 43 33.69 -33.82 -38.26
C ARG A 43 33.20 -32.49 -37.71
N TYR A 44 33.38 -31.46 -38.48
CA TYR A 44 32.81 -30.15 -38.25
C TYR A 44 31.55 -30.03 -39.12
N GLY A 45 30.41 -29.77 -38.46
CA GLY A 45 29.15 -29.57 -39.15
C GLY A 45 28.53 -28.24 -38.75
N ARG A 46 28.00 -27.54 -39.73
CA ARG A 46 27.12 -26.38 -39.51
C ARG A 46 25.75 -26.81 -40.00
N GLU A 47 24.87 -27.06 -39.06
CA GLU A 47 23.51 -27.49 -39.36
C GLU A 47 22.55 -26.36 -39.09
N TRP A 48 21.70 -26.05 -40.07
CA TRP A 48 20.57 -25.16 -39.88
C TRP A 48 19.34 -26.02 -39.65
N ARG A 49 18.84 -26.01 -38.40
CA ARG A 49 17.64 -26.75 -38.08
C ARG A 49 16.54 -25.75 -37.78
N VAL A 50 15.59 -25.63 -38.70
CA VAL A 50 14.39 -24.80 -38.52
C VAL A 50 13.22 -25.72 -38.31
N ASN A 51 12.57 -25.58 -37.17
CA ASN A 51 11.32 -26.29 -36.86
C ASN A 51 10.19 -25.27 -36.79
N ALA A 52 9.16 -25.46 -37.60
CA ALA A 52 7.90 -24.74 -37.47
C ALA A 52 6.81 -25.76 -37.20
N SER A 53 6.06 -25.56 -36.12
CA SER A 53 4.92 -26.41 -35.78
C SER A 53 3.68 -25.60 -35.53
N LEU A 54 2.56 -26.05 -36.09
CA LEU A 54 1.22 -25.53 -35.82
C LEU A 54 0.45 -26.62 -35.09
N GLN A 55 0.09 -26.33 -33.86
CA GLN A 55 -0.70 -27.24 -33.02
C GLN A 55 -2.08 -26.66 -32.80
N VAL A 56 -3.11 -27.43 -33.14
CA VAL A 56 -4.51 -27.09 -32.85
C VAL A 56 -5.03 -28.10 -31.83
N SER A 57 -5.45 -27.59 -30.65
CA SER A 57 -5.99 -28.41 -29.59
C SER A 57 -7.43 -28.01 -29.30
N TRP A 58 -8.35 -28.97 -29.33
CA TRP A 58 -9.74 -28.75 -29.03
C TRP A 58 -10.31 -29.85 -28.15
N ASP A 59 -10.66 -29.46 -26.92
CA ASP A 59 -11.35 -30.34 -25.99
C ASP A 59 -12.85 -30.36 -26.32
N ILE A 60 -13.31 -31.32 -27.09
CA ILE A 60 -14.72 -31.42 -27.50
C ILE A 60 -15.61 -31.81 -26.30
N ILE A 61 -15.16 -32.77 -25.50
CA ILE A 61 -15.89 -33.28 -24.32
C ILE A 61 -15.05 -33.10 -23.08
N ASN A 62 -15.39 -32.08 -22.26
CA ASN A 62 -14.74 -31.86 -20.98
C ASN A 62 -15.78 -31.60 -19.88
N PRO A 63 -16.09 -32.61 -19.04
CA PRO A 63 -17.10 -32.49 -17.98
C PRO A 63 -16.75 -31.43 -16.92
N ARG A 64 -15.48 -31.09 -16.78
CA ARG A 64 -15.01 -30.08 -15.83
C ARG A 64 -15.27 -28.63 -16.29
N ARG A 65 -15.59 -28.42 -17.55
CA ARG A 65 -15.77 -27.09 -18.14
C ARG A 65 -16.93 -26.32 -17.50
N VAL A 66 -18.07 -26.97 -17.33
CA VAL A 66 -19.25 -26.32 -16.74
C VAL A 66 -19.01 -25.89 -15.29
N PRO A 67 -18.49 -26.74 -14.38
CA PRO A 67 -18.13 -26.32 -13.03
C PRO A 67 -17.04 -25.24 -12.98
N GLN A 68 -16.07 -25.26 -13.89
CA GLN A 68 -15.02 -24.24 -13.97
C GLN A 68 -15.58 -22.87 -14.35
N ILE A 69 -16.52 -22.82 -15.30
CA ILE A 69 -17.18 -21.56 -15.70
C ILE A 69 -18.06 -21.03 -14.55
N SER A 70 -18.79 -21.90 -13.86
CA SER A 70 -19.56 -21.53 -12.67
C SER A 70 -18.65 -20.94 -11.59
N ALA A 71 -17.59 -21.64 -11.24
CA ALA A 71 -16.61 -21.15 -10.26
C ALA A 71 -15.94 -19.83 -10.69
N ALA A 72 -15.71 -19.61 -11.97
CA ALA A 72 -15.19 -18.35 -12.48
C ALA A 72 -16.21 -17.20 -12.38
N ARG A 73 -17.51 -17.50 -12.51
CA ARG A 73 -18.59 -16.56 -12.29
C ARG A 73 -18.71 -16.18 -10.82
N ASP A 74 -18.69 -17.16 -9.92
CA ASP A 74 -18.75 -16.93 -8.46
C ASP A 74 -17.56 -16.07 -8.00
N ARG A 75 -16.36 -16.35 -8.50
CA ARG A 75 -15.18 -15.52 -8.24
C ARG A 75 -15.33 -14.09 -8.76
N TYR A 76 -15.99 -13.89 -9.88
CA TYR A 76 -16.25 -12.55 -10.39
C TYR A 76 -17.23 -11.80 -9.49
N GLU A 77 -18.30 -12.44 -9.03
CA GLU A 77 -19.26 -11.86 -8.09
C GLU A 77 -18.59 -11.53 -6.75
N GLN A 78 -17.82 -12.47 -6.20
CA GLN A 78 -17.01 -12.24 -5.00
C GLN A 78 -16.07 -11.03 -5.13
N ALA A 79 -15.38 -10.90 -6.27
CA ALA A 79 -14.50 -9.76 -6.50
C ALA A 79 -15.27 -8.43 -6.61
N ARG A 80 -16.49 -8.46 -7.16
CA ARG A 80 -17.38 -7.30 -7.22
C ARG A 80 -17.83 -6.87 -5.83
N ASP A 81 -18.24 -7.83 -5.00
CA ASP A 81 -18.69 -7.54 -3.64
C ASP A 81 -17.53 -7.05 -2.76
N SER A 82 -16.36 -7.65 -2.91
CA SER A 82 -15.13 -7.19 -2.25
C SER A 82 -14.78 -5.74 -2.62
N TYR A 83 -15.01 -5.34 -3.87
CA TYR A 83 -14.81 -3.96 -4.31
C TYR A 83 -15.79 -2.99 -3.61
N VAL A 84 -17.06 -3.38 -3.50
CA VAL A 84 -18.09 -2.55 -2.80
C VAL A 84 -17.74 -2.41 -1.32
N ILE A 85 -17.31 -3.51 -0.67
CA ILE A 85 -16.85 -3.49 0.72
C ILE A 85 -15.65 -2.56 0.88
N ALA A 86 -14.64 -2.70 0.04
CA ALA A 86 -13.44 -1.85 0.07
C ALA A 86 -13.77 -0.35 -0.09
N LEU A 87 -14.73 -0.01 -0.96
CA LEU A 87 -15.21 1.36 -1.12
C LEU A 87 -15.89 1.91 0.15
N ARG A 88 -16.72 1.09 0.78
CA ARG A 88 -17.35 1.45 2.04
C ARG A 88 -16.33 1.66 3.15
N ASP A 89 -15.38 0.75 3.26
CA ASP A 89 -14.34 0.80 4.29
C ASP A 89 -13.40 2.00 4.06
N LEU A 90 -13.10 2.32 2.79
CA LEU A 90 -12.35 3.52 2.45
C LEU A 90 -13.07 4.80 2.91
N ARG A 91 -14.39 4.90 2.66
CA ARG A 91 -15.18 6.05 3.10
C ARG A 91 -15.19 6.16 4.62
N LEU A 92 -15.41 5.05 5.33
CA LEU A 92 -15.40 5.02 6.79
C LEU A 92 -14.05 5.47 7.34
N ASN A 93 -12.96 4.88 6.86
CA ASN A 93 -11.60 5.19 7.29
C ASN A 93 -11.24 6.66 7.02
N THR A 94 -11.60 7.18 5.85
CA THR A 94 -11.34 8.59 5.51
C THR A 94 -12.14 9.54 6.40
N SER A 95 -13.41 9.21 6.70
CA SER A 95 -14.21 10.01 7.63
C SER A 95 -13.63 9.99 9.04
N THR A 96 -13.19 8.82 9.51
CA THR A 96 -12.54 8.69 10.82
C THR A 96 -11.26 9.53 10.89
N ASP A 97 -10.41 9.48 9.88
CA ASP A 97 -9.18 10.26 9.86
C ASP A 97 -9.45 11.78 9.79
N TYR A 98 -10.52 12.18 9.11
CA TYR A 98 -10.96 13.59 9.09
C TYR A 98 -11.37 14.05 10.49
N PHE A 99 -12.16 13.28 11.21
CA PHE A 99 -12.55 13.62 12.57
C PHE A 99 -11.39 13.57 13.56
N ASN A 100 -10.43 12.64 13.38
CA ASN A 100 -9.20 12.61 14.17
C ASN A 100 -8.36 13.87 13.97
N LEU A 101 -8.28 14.39 12.73
CA LEU A 101 -7.60 15.66 12.46
C LEU A 101 -8.33 16.83 13.14
N GLN A 102 -9.66 16.85 13.07
CA GLN A 102 -10.47 17.89 13.72
C GLN A 102 -10.30 17.87 15.25
N GLU A 103 -10.27 16.68 15.86
CA GLU A 103 -9.96 16.50 17.28
C GLU A 103 -8.55 17.01 17.64
N ALA A 104 -7.55 16.69 16.78
CA ALA A 104 -6.19 17.14 17.00
C ALA A 104 -6.05 18.67 16.91
N ASP A 105 -6.74 19.32 15.97
CA ASP A 105 -6.77 20.78 15.85
C ASP A 105 -7.38 21.43 17.09
N GLU A 106 -8.50 20.88 17.59
CA GLU A 106 -9.13 21.36 18.83
C GLU A 106 -8.23 21.13 20.04
N GLY A 107 -7.51 19.99 20.08
CA GLY A 107 -6.52 19.69 21.11
C GLY A 107 -5.39 20.74 21.17
N VAL A 108 -4.92 21.21 20.02
CA VAL A 108 -3.93 22.29 19.94
C VAL A 108 -4.53 23.61 20.46
N ARG A 109 -5.76 23.95 20.08
CA ARG A 109 -6.46 25.14 20.53
C ARG A 109 -6.61 25.20 22.07
N ILE A 110 -7.01 24.06 22.65
CA ILE A 110 -7.11 23.89 24.10
C ILE A 110 -5.73 24.01 24.76
N GLY A 111 -4.71 23.33 24.23
CA GLY A 111 -3.34 23.40 24.74
C GLY A 111 -2.79 24.82 24.74
N GLN A 112 -3.03 25.60 23.68
CA GLN A 112 -2.65 27.01 23.62
C GLN A 112 -3.39 27.87 24.66
N ALA A 113 -4.66 27.59 24.92
CA ALA A 113 -5.41 28.27 25.95
C ALA A 113 -4.88 27.94 27.36
N SER A 114 -4.55 26.68 27.64
CA SER A 114 -3.92 26.25 28.88
C SER A 114 -2.58 26.93 29.15
N VAL A 115 -1.70 26.97 28.14
CA VAL A 115 -0.41 27.68 28.26
C VAL A 115 -0.61 29.17 28.56
N ARG A 116 -1.57 29.82 27.89
CA ARG A 116 -1.90 31.23 28.21
C ARG A 116 -2.36 31.42 29.64
N ALA A 117 -3.26 30.55 30.15
CA ALA A 117 -3.74 30.59 31.51
C ALA A 117 -2.61 30.36 32.53
N SER A 118 -1.74 29.39 32.32
CA SER A 118 -0.57 29.12 33.18
C SER A 118 0.42 30.26 33.20
N LEU A 119 0.61 30.97 32.06
CA LEU A 119 1.45 32.17 32.00
C LEU A 119 0.90 33.30 32.88
N VAL A 120 -0.41 33.52 32.85
CA VAL A 120 -1.08 34.51 33.73
C VAL A 120 -0.91 34.09 35.18
N SER A 121 -1.20 32.83 35.54
CA SER A 121 -1.03 32.30 36.89
C SER A 121 0.39 32.45 37.41
N LEU A 122 1.41 32.16 36.60
CA LEU A 122 2.80 32.36 36.98
C LEU A 122 3.12 33.85 37.22
N ARG A 123 2.61 34.74 36.36
CA ARG A 123 2.80 36.20 36.53
C ARG A 123 2.22 36.67 37.86
N ASP A 124 1.00 36.22 38.17
CA ASP A 124 0.29 36.55 39.41
C ASP A 124 1.02 36.01 40.65
N ALA A 125 1.48 34.74 40.60
CA ALA A 125 2.28 34.13 41.68
C ALA A 125 3.57 34.92 41.95
N ARG A 126 4.29 35.32 40.89
CA ARG A 126 5.48 36.16 41.03
C ARG A 126 5.20 37.54 41.60
N ALA A 127 4.10 38.19 41.20
CA ALA A 127 3.71 39.49 41.71
C ALA A 127 3.39 39.41 43.22
N ARG A 128 2.63 38.37 43.65
CA ARG A 128 2.29 38.14 45.07
C ARG A 128 3.56 37.79 45.89
N PHE A 129 4.46 37.00 45.35
CA PHE A 129 5.75 36.73 46.01
C PHE A 129 6.57 37.98 46.22
N ASN A 130 6.68 38.83 45.20
CA ASN A 130 7.40 40.11 45.29
C ASN A 130 6.74 41.09 46.30
N ALA A 131 5.42 40.99 46.49
CA ALA A 131 4.69 41.74 47.49
C ALA A 131 4.78 41.12 48.91
N GLY A 132 5.51 39.99 49.07
CA GLY A 132 5.68 39.34 50.36
C GLY A 132 4.44 38.54 50.85
N VAL A 133 3.47 38.33 49.97
CA VAL A 133 2.18 37.66 50.29
C VAL A 133 2.21 36.16 50.02
N ASN A 134 3.06 35.71 49.08
CA ASN A 134 3.18 34.31 48.63
C ASN A 134 4.54 33.71 48.97
N THR A 135 4.61 32.40 49.01
CA THR A 135 5.86 31.63 49.20
C THR A 135 6.57 31.34 47.87
N LYS A 136 7.89 31.11 47.94
CA LYS A 136 8.66 30.71 46.78
C LYS A 136 8.15 29.38 46.19
N LEU A 137 7.56 28.50 47.03
CA LEU A 137 6.99 27.23 46.61
C LEU A 137 5.86 27.43 45.60
N GLU A 138 4.95 28.37 45.83
CA GLU A 138 3.85 28.64 44.90
C GLU A 138 4.31 29.17 43.55
N VAL A 139 5.42 29.91 43.49
CA VAL A 139 6.05 30.32 42.23
C VAL A 139 6.62 29.11 41.49
N LEU A 140 7.30 28.21 42.19
CA LEU A 140 7.86 27.00 41.57
C LEU A 140 6.75 26.03 41.10
N GLU A 141 5.65 25.93 41.80
CA GLU A 141 4.46 25.18 41.38
C GLU A 141 3.88 25.74 40.09
N ALA A 142 3.69 27.05 40.00
CA ALA A 142 3.22 27.72 38.79
C ALA A 142 4.18 27.58 37.60
N GLU A 143 5.49 27.64 37.85
CA GLU A 143 6.50 27.36 36.81
C GLU A 143 6.45 25.92 36.32
N THR A 144 6.29 24.98 37.24
CA THR A 144 6.16 23.55 36.91
C THR A 144 4.88 23.30 36.09
N GLN A 145 3.77 23.92 36.46
CA GLN A 145 2.52 23.81 35.72
C GLN A 145 2.67 24.37 34.30
N LEU A 146 3.27 25.54 34.13
CA LEU A 146 3.55 26.11 32.81
C LEU A 146 4.43 25.19 31.96
N ALA A 147 5.45 24.56 32.55
CA ALA A 147 6.30 23.61 31.86
C ALA A 147 5.52 22.38 31.38
N ARG A 148 4.63 21.85 32.21
CA ARG A 148 3.75 20.73 31.87
C ARG A 148 2.81 21.10 30.71
N ASP A 149 2.16 22.26 30.77
CA ASP A 149 1.22 22.69 29.73
C ASP A 149 1.90 22.95 28.40
N ARG A 150 3.14 23.46 28.40
CA ARG A 150 3.98 23.56 27.20
C ARG A 150 4.32 22.20 26.59
N ASN A 151 4.66 21.21 27.42
CA ASN A 151 4.93 19.85 26.95
C ASN A 151 3.69 19.21 26.33
N ILE A 152 2.53 19.41 26.96
CA ILE A 152 1.24 18.95 26.43
C ILE A 152 0.96 19.60 25.07
N LEU A 153 1.12 20.90 24.95
CA LEU A 153 0.93 21.62 23.70
C LEU A 153 1.87 21.09 22.60
N THR A 154 3.14 20.86 22.93
CA THR A 154 4.11 20.28 21.96
C THR A 154 3.67 18.90 21.48
N SER A 155 3.18 18.04 22.37
CA SER A 155 2.62 16.75 22.01
C SER A 155 1.41 16.90 21.10
N LYS A 156 0.47 17.81 21.41
CA LYS A 156 -0.72 18.05 20.59
C LYS A 156 -0.39 18.58 19.19
N LEU A 157 0.65 19.43 19.06
CA LEU A 157 1.15 19.86 17.76
C LEU A 157 1.71 18.70 16.95
N GLY A 158 2.42 17.78 17.58
CA GLY A 158 2.90 16.56 16.94
C GLY A 158 1.78 15.64 16.48
N ASP A 159 0.72 15.48 17.28
CA ASP A 159 -0.46 14.68 16.93
C ASP A 159 -1.22 15.31 15.75
N GLN A 160 -1.37 16.64 15.74
CA GLN A 160 -1.97 17.39 14.65
C GLN A 160 -1.22 17.17 13.32
N ASP A 161 0.10 17.33 13.35
CA ASP A 161 0.95 17.16 12.15
C ASP A 161 0.86 15.71 11.63
N ARG A 162 0.86 14.72 12.53
CA ARG A 162 0.70 13.31 12.17
C ARG A 162 -0.66 13.04 11.52
N SER A 163 -1.75 13.52 12.12
CA SER A 163 -3.12 13.34 11.59
C SER A 163 -3.29 14.01 10.24
N ARG A 164 -2.70 15.20 10.05
CA ARG A 164 -2.69 15.94 8.79
C ARG A 164 -1.99 15.16 7.68
N ARG A 165 -0.78 14.66 7.95
CA ARG A 165 -0.01 13.87 6.99
C ARG A 165 -0.71 12.56 6.62
N LEU A 166 -1.33 11.90 7.60
CA LEU A 166 -2.06 10.65 7.38
C LEU A 166 -3.24 10.86 6.43
N LEU A 167 -4.04 11.90 6.67
CA LEU A 167 -5.18 12.24 5.81
C LEU A 167 -4.71 12.69 4.42
N ALA A 168 -3.67 13.52 4.33
CA ALA A 168 -3.09 13.97 3.07
C ALA A 168 -2.59 12.80 2.22
N SER A 169 -1.87 11.87 2.82
CA SER A 169 -1.37 10.67 2.15
C SER A 169 -2.49 9.76 1.62
N LYS A 170 -3.60 9.63 2.36
CA LYS A 170 -4.75 8.82 1.91
C LYS A 170 -5.52 9.45 0.76
N LEU A 171 -5.57 10.77 0.72
CA LEU A 171 -6.31 11.53 -0.29
C LEU A 171 -5.43 11.94 -1.49
N ASP A 172 -4.13 11.61 -1.46
CA ASP A 172 -3.15 12.06 -2.45
C ASP A 172 -3.16 13.58 -2.67
N LEU A 173 -3.30 14.31 -1.55
CA LEU A 173 -3.36 15.78 -1.55
C LEU A 173 -2.05 16.36 -1.01
N PRO A 174 -1.70 17.63 -1.36
CA PRO A 174 -0.57 18.31 -0.75
C PRO A 174 -0.77 18.44 0.78
N GLN A 175 0.33 18.47 1.54
CA GLN A 175 0.32 18.37 3.01
C GLN A 175 -0.41 19.52 3.75
N ASP A 176 -0.73 20.62 3.09
CA ASP A 176 -1.43 21.79 3.66
C ASP A 176 -2.96 21.60 3.70
N ILE A 177 -3.41 20.56 4.36
CA ILE A 177 -4.83 20.32 4.57
C ILE A 177 -5.23 20.89 5.93
N THR A 178 -6.19 21.80 5.94
CA THR A 178 -6.87 22.27 7.13
C THR A 178 -8.30 21.78 7.13
N PRO A 179 -8.78 21.13 8.23
CA PRO A 179 -10.16 20.70 8.30
C PRO A 179 -11.07 21.93 8.40
N THR A 180 -12.21 21.86 7.75
CA THR A 180 -13.24 22.88 7.90
C THR A 180 -13.91 22.70 9.27
N SER A 181 -14.11 23.78 10.01
CA SER A 181 -14.79 23.77 11.31
C SER A 181 -16.30 23.43 11.21
N ALA A 182 -16.86 23.41 9.99
CA ALA A 182 -18.24 23.05 9.77
C ALA A 182 -18.42 21.54 9.91
N THR A 183 -19.24 21.12 10.87
CA THR A 183 -19.69 19.73 10.98
C THR A 183 -20.41 19.37 9.68
N PRO A 184 -19.94 18.36 8.91
CA PRO A 184 -20.63 17.97 7.69
C PRO A 184 -22.06 17.55 8.07
N ALA A 185 -23.04 18.03 7.30
CA ALA A 185 -24.42 17.60 7.48
C ALA A 185 -24.45 16.06 7.38
N ARG A 186 -25.07 15.41 8.36
CA ARG A 186 -25.30 13.97 8.30
C ARG A 186 -26.06 13.65 7.03
N PRO A 187 -25.60 12.66 6.22
CA PRO A 187 -26.34 12.18 5.07
C PRO A 187 -27.67 11.55 5.50
#